data_6f9c9e446c91a0c99838c4adf335e935
#
_entry.id   6f9c9e446c91a0c99838c4adf335e935
#
_cell.length_a   1.000
_cell.length_b   1.000
_cell.length_c   1.000
_cell.angle_alpha   90.00
_cell.angle_beta   90.00
_cell.angle_gamma   90.00
#
_symmetry.space_group_name_H-M   'P 1'
#
loop_
_entity.id
_entity.type
_entity.pdbx_description
1 polymer ?
#
loop_
_entity_poly.entity_id
_entity_poly.type
_entity_poly.pdbx_seq_one_letter_code
_entity_poly.pdbx_strand_id
1 'polypeptide(L)'
;MEQKSETQPDQQTIDEVLNLFKSGELNKAKIKIENYIKKFPKSFVLFNILGAVCAGQDELEVAINHHKKSVEINPDYAEGYNNLGIAFQKLGLFEEAVKNYKKTLKLKPDFSLAYNNLGVVLKSLNKLNEALLTSKKAIELDPEFADAHNNIGAILQDLGNYEGAYKYYKKAIKLKSSYSEAYYNLGILLKKLGKIEECVENFQKAVTVNQKNNRAYSNYLFNLNYLTKYDDNYYIEEAKKFGLSLKKIDDQL
;
A
#
# COMPACT_ATOMS: atom_id res chain seq x y z
N MET A 1 4.78 -26.41 -42.00
CA MET A 1 4.07 -25.25 -41.35
C MET A 1 4.62 -25.13 -39.94
N GLU A 2 5.56 -24.24 -39.74
CA GLU A 2 6.04 -23.94 -38.39
C GLU A 2 4.90 -23.21 -37.67
N GLN A 3 4.34 -23.87 -36.65
CA GLN A 3 3.48 -23.17 -35.67
C GLN A 3 4.34 -22.06 -35.06
N LYS A 4 4.03 -20.81 -35.40
CA LYS A 4 4.51 -19.65 -34.61
C LYS A 4 4.08 -19.92 -33.18
N SER A 5 5.02 -20.37 -32.32
CA SER A 5 4.75 -20.48 -30.90
C SER A 5 4.36 -19.10 -30.41
N GLU A 6 3.11 -18.94 -30.03
CA GLU A 6 2.64 -17.72 -29.38
C GLU A 6 3.54 -17.51 -28.15
N THR A 7 4.28 -16.41 -28.16
CA THR A 7 5.24 -16.10 -27.07
C THR A 7 4.55 -15.56 -25.82
N GLN A 8 3.30 -15.12 -25.98
CA GLN A 8 2.45 -14.60 -24.90
C GLN A 8 1.08 -15.29 -24.94
N PRO A 9 0.44 -15.48 -23.77
CA PRO A 9 -0.93 -15.96 -23.69
C PRO A 9 -1.91 -14.90 -24.22
N ASP A 10 -3.10 -15.35 -24.64
CA ASP A 10 -4.20 -14.47 -24.97
C ASP A 10 -4.76 -13.72 -23.75
N GLN A 11 -5.55 -12.69 -23.99
CA GLN A 11 -6.13 -11.85 -22.93
C GLN A 11 -7.04 -12.67 -22.01
N GLN A 12 -7.77 -13.66 -22.54
CA GLN A 12 -8.67 -14.50 -21.74
C GLN A 12 -7.90 -15.31 -20.69
N THR A 13 -6.76 -15.88 -21.07
CA THR A 13 -5.85 -16.60 -20.17
C THR A 13 -5.31 -15.68 -19.06
N ILE A 14 -4.96 -14.43 -19.40
CA ILE A 14 -4.49 -13.45 -18.44
C ILE A 14 -5.62 -13.06 -17.48
N ASP A 15 -6.82 -12.76 -18.00
CA ASP A 15 -7.96 -12.36 -17.19
C ASP A 15 -8.38 -13.47 -16.21
N GLU A 16 -8.30 -14.72 -16.62
CA GLU A 16 -8.61 -15.86 -15.77
C GLU A 16 -7.71 -15.93 -14.53
N VAL A 17 -6.39 -15.79 -14.69
CA VAL A 17 -5.47 -15.82 -13.55
C VAL A 17 -5.56 -14.56 -12.70
N LEU A 18 -5.84 -13.41 -13.31
CA LEU A 18 -6.08 -12.15 -12.57
C LEU A 18 -7.35 -12.20 -11.74
N ASN A 19 -8.41 -12.86 -12.22
CA ASN A 19 -9.65 -13.05 -11.46
C ASN A 19 -9.42 -13.93 -10.23
N LEU A 20 -8.66 -15.03 -10.35
CA LEU A 20 -8.27 -15.87 -9.22
C LEU A 20 -7.42 -15.08 -8.20
N PHE A 21 -6.50 -14.25 -8.67
CA PHE A 21 -5.71 -13.38 -7.81
C PHE A 21 -6.58 -12.36 -7.06
N LYS A 22 -7.49 -11.67 -7.76
CA LYS A 22 -8.39 -10.67 -7.18
C LYS A 22 -9.40 -11.26 -6.19
N SER A 23 -9.84 -12.51 -6.41
CA SER A 23 -10.73 -13.23 -5.48
C SER A 23 -10.02 -13.79 -4.25
N GLY A 24 -8.68 -13.64 -4.17
CA GLY A 24 -7.88 -14.17 -3.07
C GLY A 24 -7.58 -15.67 -3.16
N GLU A 25 -7.92 -16.33 -4.27
CA GLU A 25 -7.68 -17.75 -4.49
C GLU A 25 -6.21 -18.02 -4.94
N LEU A 26 -5.26 -17.52 -4.11
CA LEU A 26 -3.85 -17.43 -4.47
C LEU A 26 -3.22 -18.79 -4.85
N ASN A 27 -3.55 -19.87 -4.13
CA ASN A 27 -3.04 -21.22 -4.44
C ASN A 27 -3.51 -21.71 -5.81
N LYS A 28 -4.78 -21.49 -6.15
CA LYS A 28 -5.32 -21.85 -7.47
C LYS A 28 -4.69 -21.02 -8.57
N ALA A 29 -4.51 -19.71 -8.33
CA ALA A 29 -3.83 -18.81 -9.25
C ALA A 29 -2.41 -19.29 -9.53
N LYS A 30 -1.62 -19.61 -8.49
CA LYS A 30 -0.23 -20.11 -8.59
C LYS A 30 -0.15 -21.35 -9.47
N ILE A 31 -0.91 -22.39 -9.14
CA ILE A 31 -0.92 -23.66 -9.91
C ILE A 31 -1.28 -23.42 -11.38
N LYS A 32 -2.28 -22.57 -11.63
CA LYS A 32 -2.75 -22.29 -12.98
C LYS A 32 -1.72 -21.52 -13.80
N ILE A 33 -1.08 -20.51 -13.20
CA ILE A 33 -0.02 -19.72 -13.84
C ILE A 33 1.18 -20.62 -14.16
N GLU A 34 1.60 -21.49 -13.25
CA GLU A 34 2.70 -22.43 -13.46
C GLU A 34 2.42 -23.39 -14.66
N ASN A 35 1.17 -23.82 -14.82
CA ASN A 35 0.77 -24.63 -15.98
C ASN A 35 0.77 -23.81 -17.28
N TYR A 36 0.39 -22.52 -17.23
CA TYR A 36 0.49 -21.65 -18.40
C TYR A 36 1.94 -21.31 -18.76
N ILE A 37 2.83 -21.14 -17.77
CA ILE A 37 4.26 -20.90 -18.02
C ILE A 37 4.91 -22.09 -18.77
N LYS A 38 4.47 -23.34 -18.54
CA LYS A 38 4.93 -24.50 -19.33
C LYS A 38 4.58 -24.38 -20.81
N LYS A 39 3.45 -23.73 -21.13
CA LYS A 39 3.01 -23.47 -22.52
C LYS A 39 3.63 -22.20 -23.10
N PHE A 40 3.82 -21.18 -22.26
CA PHE A 40 4.32 -19.86 -22.60
C PHE A 40 5.58 -19.49 -21.78
N PRO A 41 6.70 -20.20 -21.95
CA PRO A 41 7.89 -20.06 -21.09
C PRO A 41 8.60 -18.70 -21.23
N LYS A 42 8.25 -17.90 -22.24
CA LYS A 42 8.75 -16.54 -22.46
C LYS A 42 7.69 -15.45 -22.18
N SER A 43 6.66 -15.78 -21.42
CA SER A 43 5.63 -14.80 -21.06
C SER A 43 6.06 -13.98 -19.85
N PHE A 44 6.54 -12.75 -20.08
CA PHE A 44 6.90 -11.81 -19.01
C PHE A 44 5.69 -11.45 -18.15
N VAL A 45 4.48 -11.41 -18.73
CA VAL A 45 3.25 -11.09 -17.98
C VAL A 45 2.93 -12.20 -16.97
N LEU A 46 3.00 -13.47 -17.36
CA LEU A 46 2.73 -14.58 -16.42
C LEU A 46 3.74 -14.62 -15.27
N PHE A 47 5.03 -14.42 -15.54
CA PHE A 47 6.02 -14.32 -14.48
C PHE A 47 5.74 -13.13 -13.55
N ASN A 48 5.32 -11.99 -14.08
CA ASN A 48 4.95 -10.85 -13.24
C ASN A 48 3.73 -11.12 -12.37
N ILE A 49 2.68 -11.75 -12.91
CA ILE A 49 1.49 -12.13 -12.13
C ILE A 49 1.85 -13.18 -11.08
N LEU A 50 2.69 -14.17 -11.42
CA LEU A 50 3.16 -15.19 -10.46
C LEU A 50 3.94 -14.55 -9.31
N GLY A 51 4.80 -13.59 -9.61
CA GLY A 51 5.48 -12.80 -8.58
C GLY A 51 4.50 -12.07 -7.65
N ALA A 52 3.45 -11.46 -8.21
CA ALA A 52 2.42 -10.80 -7.40
C ALA A 52 1.62 -11.80 -6.53
N VAL A 53 1.32 -13.00 -7.05
CA VAL A 53 0.67 -14.07 -6.29
C VAL A 53 1.55 -14.53 -5.14
N CYS A 54 2.85 -14.79 -5.38
CA CYS A 54 3.81 -15.16 -4.33
C CYS A 54 3.95 -14.05 -3.27
N ALA A 55 3.98 -12.78 -3.69
CA ALA A 55 4.00 -11.64 -2.75
C ALA A 55 2.70 -11.52 -1.92
N GLY A 56 1.56 -11.98 -2.46
CA GLY A 56 0.29 -12.09 -1.74
C GLY A 56 0.28 -13.25 -0.73
N GLN A 57 1.12 -14.26 -0.92
CA GLN A 57 1.33 -15.39 0.00
C GLN A 57 2.48 -15.13 1.00
N ASP A 58 3.03 -13.92 1.02
CA ASP A 58 4.20 -13.51 1.82
C ASP A 58 5.53 -14.22 1.44
N GLU A 59 5.58 -14.87 0.28
CA GLU A 59 6.77 -15.51 -0.29
C GLU A 59 7.62 -14.47 -1.05
N LEU A 60 8.16 -13.46 -0.36
CA LEU A 60 8.72 -12.25 -0.98
C LEU A 60 9.98 -12.52 -1.82
N GLU A 61 10.89 -13.41 -1.39
CA GLU A 61 12.08 -13.78 -2.15
C GLU A 61 11.73 -14.51 -3.44
N VAL A 62 10.71 -15.38 -3.39
CA VAL A 62 10.19 -16.07 -4.57
C VAL A 62 9.55 -15.08 -5.54
N ALA A 63 8.78 -14.13 -5.02
CA ALA A 63 8.18 -13.05 -5.78
C ALA A 63 9.23 -12.23 -6.54
N ILE A 64 10.32 -11.84 -5.86
CA ILE A 64 11.45 -11.12 -6.46
C ILE A 64 12.04 -11.92 -7.63
N ASN A 65 12.25 -13.22 -7.47
CA ASN A 65 12.81 -14.07 -8.54
C ASN A 65 11.89 -14.10 -9.77
N HIS A 66 10.59 -14.20 -9.57
CA HIS A 66 9.63 -14.17 -10.68
C HIS A 66 9.54 -12.77 -11.34
N HIS A 67 9.53 -11.68 -10.55
CA HIS A 67 9.57 -10.34 -11.13
C HIS A 67 10.88 -10.06 -11.87
N LYS A 68 12.04 -10.51 -11.36
CA LYS A 68 13.32 -10.45 -12.08
C LYS A 68 13.24 -11.18 -13.42
N LYS A 69 12.68 -12.40 -13.42
CA LYS A 69 12.51 -13.17 -14.65
C LYS A 69 11.61 -12.45 -15.66
N SER A 70 10.55 -11.79 -15.19
CA SER A 70 9.66 -10.99 -16.04
C SER A 70 10.44 -9.87 -16.76
N VAL A 71 11.23 -9.06 -16.02
CA VAL A 71 11.99 -7.94 -16.61
C VAL A 71 13.25 -8.37 -17.37
N GLU A 72 13.76 -9.58 -17.14
CA GLU A 72 14.78 -10.21 -17.99
C GLU A 72 14.23 -10.56 -19.37
N ILE A 73 13.00 -11.10 -19.43
CA ILE A 73 12.33 -11.45 -20.68
C ILE A 73 11.92 -10.19 -21.45
N ASN A 74 11.39 -9.18 -20.75
CA ASN A 74 11.05 -7.91 -21.36
C ASN A 74 11.65 -6.73 -20.54
N PRO A 75 12.84 -6.23 -20.94
CA PRO A 75 13.52 -5.12 -20.24
C PRO A 75 12.81 -3.77 -20.30
N ASP A 76 11.79 -3.63 -21.14
CA ASP A 76 10.99 -2.40 -21.28
C ASP A 76 9.64 -2.48 -20.54
N TYR A 77 9.42 -3.54 -19.76
CA TYR A 77 8.19 -3.73 -18.99
C TYR A 77 8.20 -2.92 -17.68
N ALA A 78 7.69 -1.70 -17.73
CA ALA A 78 7.68 -0.76 -16.61
C ALA A 78 6.96 -1.31 -15.37
N GLU A 79 5.80 -1.96 -15.54
CA GLU A 79 5.03 -2.55 -14.46
C GLU A 79 5.80 -3.67 -13.73
N GLY A 80 6.63 -4.43 -14.45
CA GLY A 80 7.50 -5.45 -13.87
C GLY A 80 8.53 -4.85 -12.90
N TYR A 81 9.17 -3.74 -13.28
CA TYR A 81 10.10 -3.03 -12.40
C TYR A 81 9.38 -2.40 -11.21
N ASN A 82 8.16 -1.85 -11.40
CA ASN A 82 7.38 -1.33 -10.29
C ASN A 82 7.07 -2.43 -9.25
N ASN A 83 6.64 -3.60 -9.71
CA ASN A 83 6.31 -4.72 -8.83
C ASN A 83 7.55 -5.30 -8.14
N LEU A 84 8.69 -5.34 -8.84
CA LEU A 84 9.98 -5.68 -8.25
C LEU A 84 10.38 -4.68 -7.17
N GLY A 85 10.15 -3.38 -7.40
CA GLY A 85 10.33 -2.32 -6.41
C GLY A 85 9.47 -2.52 -5.16
N ILE A 86 8.18 -2.87 -5.34
CA ILE A 86 7.25 -3.17 -4.23
C ILE A 86 7.74 -4.38 -3.42
N ALA A 87 8.19 -5.45 -4.06
CA ALA A 87 8.69 -6.63 -3.38
C ALA A 87 9.96 -6.32 -2.57
N PHE A 88 10.91 -5.56 -3.11
CA PHE A 88 12.09 -5.09 -2.37
C PHE A 88 11.71 -4.17 -1.20
N GLN A 89 10.77 -3.25 -1.40
CA GLN A 89 10.27 -2.37 -0.33
C GLN A 89 9.67 -3.16 0.83
N LYS A 90 8.88 -4.20 0.55
CA LYS A 90 8.30 -5.07 1.58
C LYS A 90 9.37 -5.83 2.38
N LEU A 91 10.49 -6.20 1.76
CA LEU A 91 11.65 -6.78 2.44
C LEU A 91 12.54 -5.75 3.17
N GLY A 92 12.22 -4.46 3.09
CA GLY A 92 13.06 -3.40 3.68
C GLY A 92 14.34 -3.10 2.88
N LEU A 93 14.49 -3.65 1.67
CA LEU A 93 15.62 -3.39 0.76
C LEU A 93 15.36 -2.12 -0.04
N PHE A 94 15.42 -0.98 0.67
CA PHE A 94 14.93 0.30 0.15
C PHE A 94 15.77 0.85 -1.01
N GLU A 95 17.08 0.67 -1.02
CA GLU A 95 17.95 1.09 -2.11
C GLU A 95 17.62 0.36 -3.41
N GLU A 96 17.37 -0.95 -3.35
CA GLU A 96 16.94 -1.74 -4.50
C GLU A 96 15.55 -1.33 -4.97
N ALA A 97 14.63 -1.02 -4.05
CA ALA A 97 13.32 -0.50 -4.39
C ALA A 97 13.42 0.83 -5.15
N VAL A 98 14.24 1.79 -4.67
CA VAL A 98 14.49 3.08 -5.35
C VAL A 98 15.02 2.87 -6.77
N LYS A 99 16.00 1.97 -6.95
CA LYS A 99 16.57 1.66 -8.27
C LYS A 99 15.49 1.17 -9.25
N ASN A 100 14.63 0.28 -8.80
CA ASN A 100 13.57 -0.29 -9.63
C ASN A 100 12.46 0.72 -9.93
N TYR A 101 12.02 1.54 -8.97
CA TYR A 101 11.06 2.62 -9.24
C TYR A 101 11.62 3.68 -10.19
N LYS A 102 12.91 4.06 -10.07
CA LYS A 102 13.55 4.95 -11.03
C LYS A 102 13.62 4.34 -12.43
N LYS A 103 13.87 3.03 -12.55
CA LYS A 103 13.80 2.34 -13.85
C LYS A 103 12.38 2.35 -14.42
N THR A 104 11.36 2.11 -13.57
CA THR A 104 9.95 2.24 -13.95
C THR A 104 9.67 3.62 -14.54
N LEU A 105 10.05 4.68 -13.83
CA LEU A 105 9.79 6.07 -14.23
C LEU A 105 10.58 6.51 -15.47
N LYS A 106 11.72 5.88 -15.73
CA LYS A 106 12.48 6.09 -16.99
C LYS A 106 11.72 5.48 -18.18
N LEU A 107 11.07 4.34 -18.00
CA LEU A 107 10.30 3.65 -19.04
C LEU A 107 8.90 4.26 -19.22
N LYS A 108 8.27 4.69 -18.11
CA LYS A 108 6.91 5.23 -18.07
C LYS A 108 6.87 6.49 -17.18
N PRO A 109 7.19 7.68 -17.74
CA PRO A 109 7.29 8.92 -16.97
C PRO A 109 5.96 9.44 -16.39
N ASP A 110 4.82 8.93 -16.83
CA ASP A 110 3.48 9.29 -16.38
C ASP A 110 2.87 8.30 -15.37
N PHE A 111 3.70 7.44 -14.77
CA PHE A 111 3.22 6.43 -13.85
C PHE A 111 3.11 6.98 -12.40
N SER A 112 1.96 7.60 -12.08
CA SER A 112 1.69 8.23 -10.76
C SER A 112 1.93 7.29 -9.58
N LEU A 113 1.54 6.01 -9.71
CA LEU A 113 1.76 4.99 -8.66
C LEU A 113 3.25 4.78 -8.35
N ALA A 114 4.12 4.76 -9.37
CA ALA A 114 5.56 4.59 -9.17
C ALA A 114 6.20 5.80 -8.49
N TYR A 115 5.73 7.03 -8.80
CA TYR A 115 6.13 8.23 -8.07
C TYR A 115 5.71 8.18 -6.61
N ASN A 116 4.49 7.76 -6.32
CA ASN A 116 4.01 7.60 -4.95
C ASN A 116 4.86 6.58 -4.17
N ASN A 117 5.09 5.41 -4.74
CA ASN A 117 5.89 4.35 -4.12
C ASN A 117 7.34 4.78 -3.87
N LEU A 118 7.95 5.47 -4.85
CA LEU A 118 9.29 6.05 -4.69
C LEU A 118 9.32 7.08 -3.56
N GLY A 119 8.30 7.95 -3.46
CA GLY A 119 8.16 8.92 -2.37
C GLY A 119 8.13 8.26 -1.00
N VAL A 120 7.36 7.17 -0.85
CA VAL A 120 7.27 6.38 0.39
C VAL A 120 8.64 5.81 0.79
N VAL A 121 9.36 5.21 -0.16
CA VAL A 121 10.68 4.63 0.12
C VAL A 121 11.73 5.71 0.42
N LEU A 122 11.71 6.84 -0.28
CA LEU A 122 12.60 7.97 0.01
C LEU A 122 12.33 8.55 1.41
N LYS A 123 11.07 8.59 1.85
CA LYS A 123 10.72 8.95 3.23
C LYS A 123 11.32 7.97 4.24
N SER A 124 11.21 6.64 3.98
CA SER A 124 11.81 5.61 4.84
C SER A 124 13.34 5.73 4.93
N LEU A 125 13.99 6.20 3.87
CA LEU A 125 15.42 6.52 3.82
C LEU A 125 15.76 7.91 4.42
N ASN A 126 14.80 8.58 5.04
CA ASN A 126 14.92 9.96 5.58
C ASN A 126 15.33 11.04 4.55
N LYS A 127 15.09 10.78 3.26
CA LYS A 127 15.31 11.74 2.16
C LYS A 127 14.05 12.59 1.95
N LEU A 128 13.65 13.34 2.99
CA LEU A 128 12.32 13.96 3.07
C LEU A 128 12.03 14.96 1.95
N ASN A 129 13.01 15.79 1.55
CA ASN A 129 12.82 16.77 0.47
C ASN A 129 12.63 16.10 -0.90
N GLU A 130 13.43 15.05 -1.19
CA GLU A 130 13.27 14.26 -2.41
C GLU A 130 11.91 13.52 -2.41
N ALA A 131 11.53 12.96 -1.26
CA ALA A 131 10.24 12.29 -1.08
C ALA A 131 9.08 13.23 -1.37
N LEU A 132 9.13 14.46 -0.85
CA LEU A 132 8.09 15.48 -1.07
C LEU A 132 7.96 15.85 -2.54
N LEU A 133 9.09 16.12 -3.20
CA LEU A 133 9.11 16.46 -4.63
C LEU A 133 8.54 15.31 -5.47
N THR A 134 8.97 14.10 -5.18
CA THR A 134 8.54 12.89 -5.89
C THR A 134 7.05 12.62 -5.70
N SER A 135 6.54 12.70 -4.44
CA SER A 135 5.12 12.49 -4.17
C SER A 135 4.23 13.59 -4.75
N LYS A 136 4.72 14.84 -4.83
CA LYS A 136 4.00 15.92 -5.54
C LYS A 136 3.83 15.58 -7.01
N LYS A 137 4.82 14.95 -7.65
CA LYS A 137 4.70 14.53 -9.04
C LYS A 137 3.58 13.49 -9.23
N ALA A 138 3.35 12.62 -8.24
CA ALA A 138 2.22 11.68 -8.28
C ALA A 138 0.87 12.39 -8.36
N ILE A 139 0.65 13.44 -7.56
CA ILE A 139 -0.62 14.20 -7.56
C ILE A 139 -0.74 15.22 -8.70
N GLU A 140 0.36 15.61 -9.35
CA GLU A 140 0.32 16.35 -10.61
C GLU A 140 -0.22 15.48 -11.73
N LEU A 141 0.15 14.20 -11.76
CA LEU A 141 -0.32 13.22 -12.74
C LEU A 141 -1.72 12.68 -12.42
N ASP A 142 -2.04 12.52 -11.14
CA ASP A 142 -3.34 12.06 -10.66
C ASP A 142 -3.76 12.88 -9.42
N PRO A 143 -4.51 13.99 -9.62
CA PRO A 143 -4.94 14.86 -8.52
C PRO A 143 -5.91 14.21 -7.52
N GLU A 144 -6.53 13.08 -7.88
CA GLU A 144 -7.46 12.34 -7.03
C GLU A 144 -6.81 11.16 -6.31
N PHE A 145 -5.49 10.99 -6.43
CA PHE A 145 -4.75 9.92 -5.77
C PHE A 145 -4.67 10.12 -4.25
N ALA A 146 -5.67 9.61 -3.53
CA ALA A 146 -5.81 9.78 -2.08
C ALA A 146 -4.56 9.31 -1.30
N ASP A 147 -3.95 8.18 -1.70
CA ASP A 147 -2.76 7.64 -1.03
C ASP A 147 -1.56 8.58 -1.16
N ALA A 148 -1.38 9.23 -2.32
CA ALA A 148 -0.31 10.21 -2.51
C ALA A 148 -0.52 11.47 -1.66
N HIS A 149 -1.76 11.96 -1.53
CA HIS A 149 -2.07 13.04 -0.60
C HIS A 149 -1.76 12.66 0.85
N ASN A 150 -2.14 11.46 1.30
CA ASN A 150 -1.81 10.98 2.64
C ASN A 150 -0.30 10.91 2.86
N ASN A 151 0.45 10.39 1.90
CA ASN A 151 1.91 10.27 1.97
C ASN A 151 2.60 11.64 2.01
N ILE A 152 2.13 12.63 1.23
CA ILE A 152 2.62 14.01 1.31
C ILE A 152 2.35 14.58 2.70
N GLY A 153 1.16 14.35 3.27
CA GLY A 153 0.84 14.73 4.64
C GLY A 153 1.84 14.18 5.65
N ALA A 154 2.19 12.89 5.54
CA ALA A 154 3.16 12.24 6.41
C ALA A 154 4.58 12.82 6.25
N ILE A 155 5.01 13.09 5.01
CA ILE A 155 6.31 13.73 4.74
C ILE A 155 6.37 15.14 5.31
N LEU A 156 5.31 15.94 5.13
CA LEU A 156 5.24 17.30 5.66
C LEU A 156 5.22 17.31 7.19
N GLN A 157 4.57 16.34 7.82
CA GLN A 157 4.59 16.16 9.27
C GLN A 157 6.01 15.88 9.78
N ASP A 158 6.78 15.02 9.09
CA ASP A 158 8.18 14.73 9.44
C ASP A 158 9.10 15.95 9.21
N LEU A 159 8.77 16.79 8.22
CA LEU A 159 9.43 18.09 7.99
C LEU A 159 9.02 19.19 8.97
N GLY A 160 8.07 18.92 9.89
CA GLY A 160 7.56 19.91 10.85
C GLY A 160 6.53 20.89 10.28
N ASN A 161 6.13 20.73 9.02
CA ASN A 161 5.07 21.56 8.40
C ASN A 161 3.69 20.96 8.73
N TYR A 162 3.22 21.19 9.96
CA TYR A 162 1.99 20.61 10.47
C TYR A 162 0.74 21.18 9.81
N GLU A 163 0.74 22.45 9.41
CA GLU A 163 -0.37 23.06 8.68
C GLU A 163 -0.54 22.41 7.30
N GLY A 164 0.56 22.25 6.57
CA GLY A 164 0.56 21.54 5.29
C GLY A 164 0.10 20.09 5.44
N ALA A 165 0.64 19.37 6.45
CA ALA A 165 0.25 17.98 6.73
C ALA A 165 -1.27 17.85 6.97
N TYR A 166 -1.85 18.75 7.79
CA TYR A 166 -3.28 18.79 8.05
C TYR A 166 -4.10 18.92 6.77
N LYS A 167 -3.73 19.89 5.90
CA LYS A 167 -4.43 20.11 4.62
C LYS A 167 -4.41 18.87 3.73
N TYR A 168 -3.27 18.21 3.65
CA TYR A 168 -3.10 17.02 2.80
C TYR A 168 -3.84 15.78 3.35
N TYR A 169 -3.83 15.53 4.66
CA TYR A 169 -4.63 14.47 5.28
C TYR A 169 -6.14 14.69 5.07
N LYS A 170 -6.62 15.94 5.26
CA LYS A 170 -8.02 16.30 4.99
C LYS A 170 -8.40 16.11 3.52
N LYS A 171 -7.49 16.41 2.59
CA LYS A 171 -7.71 16.14 1.16
C LYS A 171 -7.80 14.65 0.87
N ALA A 172 -6.90 13.82 1.44
CA ALA A 172 -6.94 12.37 1.31
C ALA A 172 -8.28 11.79 1.81
N ILE A 173 -8.74 12.24 2.98
CA ILE A 173 -10.04 11.85 3.56
C ILE A 173 -11.21 12.28 2.67
N LYS A 174 -11.15 13.49 2.10
CA LYS A 174 -12.20 13.98 1.19
C LYS A 174 -12.29 13.12 -0.08
N LEU A 175 -11.14 12.70 -0.62
CA LEU A 175 -11.07 11.85 -1.81
C LEU A 175 -11.51 10.41 -1.51
N LYS A 176 -11.19 9.89 -0.33
CA LYS A 176 -11.52 8.54 0.10
C LYS A 176 -12.02 8.54 1.53
N SER A 177 -13.33 8.68 1.73
CA SER A 177 -13.95 8.75 3.06
C SER A 177 -13.77 7.47 3.90
N SER A 178 -13.48 6.34 3.25
CA SER A 178 -13.16 5.05 3.90
C SER A 178 -11.66 4.83 4.10
N TYR A 179 -10.86 5.89 4.28
CA TYR A 179 -9.40 5.80 4.39
C TYR A 179 -8.95 5.82 5.86
N SER A 180 -8.98 4.65 6.51
CA SER A 180 -8.61 4.49 7.93
C SER A 180 -7.22 5.05 8.26
N GLU A 181 -6.20 4.83 7.39
CA GLU A 181 -4.84 5.31 7.62
C GLU A 181 -4.75 6.85 7.62
N ALA A 182 -5.51 7.54 6.75
CA ALA A 182 -5.51 9.00 6.71
C ALA A 182 -6.17 9.60 7.96
N TYR A 183 -7.25 9.00 8.46
CA TYR A 183 -7.84 9.38 9.75
C TYR A 183 -6.86 9.14 10.90
N TYR A 184 -6.17 7.99 10.92
CA TYR A 184 -5.17 7.68 11.93
C TYR A 184 -4.03 8.71 11.93
N ASN A 185 -3.46 9.01 10.76
CA ASN A 185 -2.37 9.97 10.62
C ASN A 185 -2.79 11.40 11.04
N LEU A 186 -4.02 11.80 10.67
CA LEU A 186 -4.59 13.08 11.12
C LEU A 186 -4.78 13.09 12.64
N GLY A 187 -5.23 12.00 13.25
CA GLY A 187 -5.33 11.85 14.70
C GLY A 187 -3.97 12.02 15.40
N ILE A 188 -2.91 11.39 14.88
CA ILE A 188 -1.54 11.56 15.39
C ILE A 188 -1.08 13.03 15.30
N LEU A 189 -1.34 13.67 14.17
CA LEU A 189 -1.01 15.10 13.99
C LEU A 189 -1.74 15.99 15.00
N LEU A 190 -3.05 15.78 15.16
CA LEU A 190 -3.91 16.56 16.08
C LEU A 190 -3.48 16.37 17.55
N LYS A 191 -3.11 15.13 17.93
CA LYS A 191 -2.51 14.86 19.24
C LYS A 191 -1.24 15.69 19.46
N LYS A 192 -0.35 15.74 18.47
CA LYS A 192 0.90 16.53 18.54
C LYS A 192 0.63 18.02 18.65
N LEU A 193 -0.50 18.50 18.13
CA LEU A 193 -0.96 19.89 18.22
C LEU A 193 -1.76 20.20 19.50
N GLY A 194 -1.94 19.23 20.42
CA GLY A 194 -2.71 19.36 21.64
C GLY A 194 -4.23 19.40 21.44
N LYS A 195 -4.74 19.09 20.25
CA LYS A 195 -6.17 19.09 19.90
C LYS A 195 -6.79 17.72 20.21
N ILE A 196 -6.95 17.43 21.51
CA ILE A 196 -7.28 16.09 22.00
C ILE A 196 -8.67 15.64 21.55
N GLU A 197 -9.69 16.49 21.59
CA GLU A 197 -11.04 16.17 21.14
C GLU A 197 -11.07 15.75 19.68
N GLU A 198 -10.50 16.58 18.78
CA GLU A 198 -10.41 16.27 17.36
C GLU A 198 -9.57 15.01 17.10
N CYS A 199 -8.52 14.79 17.89
CA CYS A 199 -7.66 13.61 17.83
C CYS A 199 -8.47 12.33 18.10
N VAL A 200 -9.23 12.29 19.20
CA VAL A 200 -10.08 11.15 19.57
C VAL A 200 -11.12 10.85 18.50
N GLU A 201 -11.79 11.89 17.98
CA GLU A 201 -12.77 11.74 16.89
C GLU A 201 -12.15 11.10 15.63
N ASN A 202 -10.93 11.50 15.26
CA ASN A 202 -10.27 10.94 14.08
C ASN A 202 -9.79 9.50 14.31
N PHE A 203 -9.29 9.14 15.50
CA PHE A 203 -9.00 7.74 15.82
C PHE A 203 -10.27 6.88 15.82
N GLN A 204 -11.38 7.37 16.37
CA GLN A 204 -12.66 6.68 16.34
C GLN A 204 -13.12 6.41 14.90
N LYS A 205 -13.02 7.42 14.00
CA LYS A 205 -13.32 7.24 12.58
C LYS A 205 -12.40 6.21 11.93
N ALA A 206 -11.10 6.23 12.24
CA ALA A 206 -10.16 5.24 11.72
C ALA A 206 -10.56 3.81 12.11
N VAL A 207 -10.98 3.60 13.36
CA VAL A 207 -11.50 2.32 13.86
C VAL A 207 -12.82 1.92 13.21
N THR A 208 -13.76 2.86 13.08
CA THR A 208 -15.06 2.61 12.43
C THR A 208 -14.89 2.15 10.98
N VAL A 209 -13.95 2.78 10.26
CA VAL A 209 -13.63 2.42 8.86
C VAL A 209 -12.91 1.07 8.76
N ASN A 210 -12.03 0.77 9.69
CA ASN A 210 -11.28 -0.49 9.72
C ASN A 210 -11.11 -0.98 11.16
N GLN A 211 -12.01 -1.88 11.58
CA GLN A 211 -11.99 -2.46 12.92
C GLN A 211 -10.73 -3.30 13.22
N LYS A 212 -9.99 -3.72 12.20
CA LYS A 212 -8.71 -4.43 12.35
C LYS A 212 -7.51 -3.48 12.54
N ASN A 213 -7.73 -2.16 12.54
CA ASN A 213 -6.68 -1.18 12.81
C ASN A 213 -6.41 -1.07 14.32
N ASN A 214 -5.71 -2.06 14.88
CA ASN A 214 -5.39 -2.12 16.32
C ASN A 214 -4.61 -0.90 16.80
N ARG A 215 -3.77 -0.30 15.94
CA ARG A 215 -3.01 0.92 16.26
C ARG A 215 -3.94 2.11 16.50
N ALA A 216 -4.93 2.27 15.63
CA ALA A 216 -5.94 3.33 15.79
C ALA A 216 -6.79 3.08 17.04
N TYR A 217 -7.17 1.84 17.31
CA TYR A 217 -7.98 1.50 18.48
C TYR A 217 -7.23 1.76 19.79
N SER A 218 -5.98 1.31 19.90
CA SER A 218 -5.14 1.58 21.08
C SER A 218 -4.97 3.09 21.33
N ASN A 219 -4.71 3.86 20.25
CA ASN A 219 -4.60 5.32 20.36
C ASN A 219 -5.94 5.99 20.72
N TYR A 220 -7.06 5.48 20.18
CA TYR A 220 -8.40 5.94 20.55
C TYR A 220 -8.65 5.79 22.04
N LEU A 221 -8.50 4.58 22.58
CA LEU A 221 -8.72 4.30 24.01
C LEU A 221 -7.77 5.11 24.90
N PHE A 222 -6.47 5.15 24.54
CA PHE A 222 -5.49 5.91 25.31
C PHE A 222 -5.86 7.41 25.42
N ASN A 223 -6.26 8.03 24.32
CA ASN A 223 -6.56 9.46 24.30
C ASN A 223 -7.98 9.76 24.83
N LEU A 224 -8.90 8.80 24.83
CA LEU A 224 -10.24 8.93 25.41
C LEU A 224 -10.18 9.28 26.91
N ASN A 225 -9.19 8.74 27.64
CA ASN A 225 -8.96 9.04 29.07
C ASN A 225 -8.69 10.52 29.38
N TYR A 226 -8.28 11.31 28.40
CA TYR A 226 -8.07 12.76 28.61
C TYR A 226 -9.33 13.58 28.42
N LEU A 227 -10.44 12.96 28.06
CA LEU A 227 -11.72 13.64 27.81
C LEU A 227 -12.67 13.43 28.99
N THR A 228 -12.83 14.46 29.79
CA THR A 228 -13.71 14.45 30.99
C THR A 228 -15.20 14.31 30.68
N LYS A 229 -15.60 14.45 29.40
CA LYS A 229 -16.99 14.30 28.97
C LYS A 229 -17.49 12.85 28.93
N TYR A 230 -16.60 11.87 29.01
CA TYR A 230 -16.93 10.45 29.05
C TYR A 230 -16.67 9.91 30.44
N ASP A 231 -17.61 9.07 30.93
CA ASP A 231 -17.49 8.39 32.22
C ASP A 231 -16.71 7.07 32.09
N ASP A 232 -16.37 6.49 33.24
CA ASP A 232 -15.62 5.22 33.28
C ASP A 232 -16.39 4.06 32.59
N ASN A 233 -17.72 4.08 32.63
CA ASN A 233 -18.54 3.06 31.99
C ASN A 233 -18.38 3.09 30.47
N TYR A 234 -18.41 4.28 29.87
CA TYR A 234 -18.19 4.44 28.43
C TYR A 234 -16.80 3.92 28.02
N TYR A 235 -15.76 4.27 28.79
CA TYR A 235 -14.41 3.77 28.55
C TYR A 235 -14.33 2.24 28.63
N ILE A 236 -14.94 1.64 29.66
CA ILE A 236 -14.95 0.19 29.85
C ILE A 236 -15.66 -0.52 28.69
N GLU A 237 -16.77 0.02 28.22
CA GLU A 237 -17.48 -0.55 27.06
C GLU A 237 -16.65 -0.51 25.79
N GLU A 238 -16.00 0.62 25.50
CA GLU A 238 -15.10 0.74 24.34
C GLU A 238 -13.88 -0.20 24.46
N ALA A 239 -13.30 -0.34 25.65
CA ALA A 239 -12.21 -1.29 25.90
C ALA A 239 -12.65 -2.76 25.70
N LYS A 240 -13.87 -3.12 26.11
CA LYS A 240 -14.44 -4.46 25.87
C LYS A 240 -14.63 -4.73 24.38
N LYS A 241 -15.11 -3.75 23.60
CA LYS A 241 -15.24 -3.86 22.14
C LYS A 241 -13.88 -4.13 21.49
N PHE A 242 -12.82 -3.46 21.96
CA PHE A 242 -11.46 -3.70 21.49
C PHE A 242 -10.99 -5.12 21.81
N GLY A 243 -11.16 -5.60 23.04
CA GLY A 243 -10.83 -6.96 23.43
C GLY A 243 -11.54 -8.03 22.59
N LEU A 244 -12.82 -7.81 22.26
CA LEU A 244 -13.57 -8.69 21.37
C LEU A 244 -13.05 -8.65 19.92
N SER A 245 -12.56 -7.50 19.45
CA SER A 245 -11.98 -7.38 18.10
C SER A 245 -10.67 -8.14 18.00
N LEU A 246 -9.85 -8.15 19.03
CA LEU A 246 -8.59 -8.90 19.09
C LEU A 246 -8.85 -10.42 19.05
N LYS A 247 -9.79 -10.92 19.86
CA LYS A 247 -10.15 -12.35 19.87
C LYS A 247 -10.59 -12.86 18.49
N LYS A 248 -11.37 -12.07 17.76
CA LYS A 248 -11.80 -12.44 16.39
C LYS A 248 -10.64 -12.52 15.39
N ILE A 249 -9.51 -11.87 15.66
CA ILE A 249 -8.31 -11.96 14.81
C ILE A 249 -7.56 -13.25 15.13
N ASP A 250 -7.43 -13.60 16.41
CA ASP A 250 -6.76 -14.85 16.84
C ASP A 250 -7.52 -16.09 16.35
N ASP A 251 -8.86 -16.05 16.32
CA ASP A 251 -9.69 -17.14 15.81
C ASP A 251 -9.63 -17.32 14.26
N GLN A 252 -8.99 -16.41 13.54
CA GLN A 252 -8.83 -16.44 12.07
C GLN A 252 -7.40 -16.79 11.60
N LEU A 253 -6.46 -16.98 12.54
CA LEU A 253 -5.07 -17.42 12.31
C LEU A 253 -4.94 -18.91 12.54
#